data_14ad1eb2c8f9f7e04d74c3ff8433f318
#
_entry.id   14ad1eb2c8f9f7e04d74c3ff8433f318
#
_cell.length_a   1.000
_cell.length_b   1.000
_cell.length_c   1.000
_cell.angle_alpha   90.00
_cell.angle_beta   90.00
_cell.angle_gamma   90.00
#
_symmetry.space_group_name_H-M   'P 1'
#
loop_
_entity.id
_entity.type
_entity.pdbx_description
1 polymer ?
#
loop_
_entity_poly.entity_id
_entity_poly.type
_entity_poly.pdbx_seq_one_letter_code
_entity_poly.pdbx_strand_id
1 'polypeptide(L)'
;MESMWLKYTLLVEQMTEDLFVAEVLGSPYTLGWVEPQIEILTTENGYDYAENTEGPVVAYLFEPKQDSEEEHVARLQAYISRWNGQVQVKEVEQVAEENESWKDEFREVRVGNWWVAPSWTDPQLLADAEHVLWIDPGAAFGTGYHGTTQDILLLLQEMDLTGKVVFDIGTGSGILSLFSARNGAQHPVWAVDINPESEYQVQVNAANNELPEDAVRVVIGDASDAEVAAQLPPQADLILVNIGGDENVSMLPLIRERIAAGGQIILSGIVDWNREAVLAAFEEAGFQKETERHSEEWVTVLMKNTAVNHFVTTV
;
A
#
# COMPACT_ATOMS: atom_id res chain seq x y z
N MET A 1 32.17 -5.46 -12.97
CA MET A 1 31.36 -5.67 -14.20
C MET A 1 29.94 -5.66 -13.67
N GLU A 2 29.18 -4.68 -14.07
CA GLU A 2 27.76 -4.62 -13.75
C GLU A 2 27.10 -5.88 -14.29
N SER A 3 26.35 -6.60 -13.46
CA SER A 3 25.56 -7.72 -13.95
C SER A 3 24.44 -7.18 -14.82
N MET A 4 24.32 -7.74 -16.01
CA MET A 4 23.31 -7.36 -16.98
C MET A 4 22.16 -8.36 -16.92
N TRP A 5 20.95 -7.85 -17.05
CA TRP A 5 19.71 -8.62 -17.10
C TRP A 5 19.03 -8.44 -18.45
N LEU A 6 18.19 -9.35 -18.80
CA LEU A 6 17.24 -9.22 -19.90
C LEU A 6 15.84 -8.99 -19.31
N LYS A 7 15.19 -7.94 -19.77
CA LYS A 7 13.78 -7.65 -19.52
C LYS A 7 12.98 -8.02 -20.74
N TYR A 8 11.96 -8.81 -20.54
CA TYR A 8 11.01 -9.22 -21.56
C TYR A 8 9.67 -8.56 -21.33
N THR A 9 9.16 -7.85 -22.31
CA THR A 9 7.79 -7.35 -22.32
C THR A 9 6.92 -8.35 -23.08
N LEU A 10 5.94 -8.94 -22.42
CA LEU A 10 5.04 -9.93 -22.98
C LEU A 10 3.62 -9.40 -23.05
N LEU A 11 2.89 -9.82 -24.09
CA LEU A 11 1.44 -9.70 -24.15
C LEU A 11 0.83 -11.04 -23.76
N VAL A 12 -0.03 -11.05 -22.74
CA VAL A 12 -0.69 -12.24 -22.22
C VAL A 12 -2.20 -12.06 -22.36
N GLU A 13 -2.86 -12.98 -23.06
CA GLU A 13 -4.33 -12.99 -23.15
C GLU A 13 -4.94 -13.04 -21.75
N GLN A 14 -5.91 -12.19 -21.48
CA GLN A 14 -6.48 -12.01 -20.12
C GLN A 14 -6.98 -13.32 -19.51
N MET A 15 -7.62 -14.18 -20.29
CA MET A 15 -8.07 -15.50 -19.82
C MET A 15 -6.92 -16.46 -19.41
N THR A 16 -5.68 -16.12 -19.75
CA THR A 16 -4.48 -16.93 -19.50
C THR A 16 -3.64 -16.36 -18.36
N GLU A 17 -3.94 -15.13 -17.91
CA GLU A 17 -3.13 -14.35 -16.96
C GLU A 17 -2.85 -15.12 -15.66
N ASP A 18 -3.88 -15.57 -14.95
CA ASP A 18 -3.73 -16.26 -13.66
C ASP A 18 -2.86 -17.53 -13.78
N LEU A 19 -3.08 -18.30 -14.85
CA LEU A 19 -2.29 -19.52 -15.11
C LEU A 19 -0.85 -19.16 -15.47
N PHE A 20 -0.65 -18.13 -16.28
CA PHE A 20 0.67 -17.64 -16.66
C PHE A 20 1.46 -17.18 -15.44
N VAL A 21 0.88 -16.35 -14.58
CA VAL A 21 1.49 -15.88 -13.34
C VAL A 21 1.87 -17.04 -12.43
N ALA A 22 0.96 -17.97 -12.21
CA ALA A 22 1.20 -19.15 -11.37
C ALA A 22 2.35 -20.02 -11.89
N GLU A 23 2.46 -20.22 -13.22
CA GLU A 23 3.54 -21.02 -13.80
C GLU A 23 4.88 -20.28 -13.83
N VAL A 24 4.87 -18.94 -14.04
CA VAL A 24 6.10 -18.16 -14.01
C VAL A 24 6.75 -18.17 -12.64
N LEU A 25 5.99 -18.17 -11.56
CA LEU A 25 6.52 -18.26 -10.18
C LEU A 25 7.32 -19.56 -9.93
N GLY A 26 7.07 -20.62 -10.70
CA GLY A 26 7.83 -21.89 -10.65
C GLY A 26 8.91 -22.02 -11.74
N SER A 27 9.17 -20.97 -12.52
CA SER A 27 10.08 -20.97 -13.68
C SER A 27 11.46 -20.33 -13.34
N PRO A 28 12.44 -20.40 -14.26
CA PRO A 28 13.70 -19.69 -14.09
C PRO A 28 13.61 -18.18 -14.31
N TYR A 29 12.44 -17.65 -14.68
CA TYR A 29 12.23 -16.23 -14.90
C TYR A 29 11.71 -15.56 -13.62
N THR A 30 12.14 -14.32 -13.39
CA THR A 30 11.58 -13.47 -12.34
C THR A 30 10.42 -12.68 -12.92
N LEU A 31 9.23 -12.82 -12.36
CA LEU A 31 8.08 -11.96 -12.69
C LEU A 31 8.29 -10.60 -12.00
N GLY A 32 8.32 -9.53 -12.81
CA GLY A 32 8.30 -8.17 -12.29
C GLY A 32 6.88 -7.79 -11.88
N TRP A 33 6.06 -7.48 -12.87
CA TRP A 33 4.64 -7.17 -12.64
C TRP A 33 3.80 -7.47 -13.89
N VAL A 34 2.48 -7.45 -13.71
CA VAL A 34 1.49 -7.54 -14.78
C VAL A 34 0.60 -6.30 -14.70
N GLU A 35 0.33 -5.69 -15.83
CA GLU A 35 -0.51 -4.49 -15.92
C GLU A 35 -1.50 -4.58 -17.09
N PRO A 36 -2.73 -4.06 -16.95
CA PRO A 36 -3.65 -3.93 -18.08
C PRO A 36 -3.10 -2.92 -19.10
N GLN A 37 -3.52 -3.06 -20.35
CA GLN A 37 -3.22 -2.01 -21.32
C GLN A 37 -4.08 -0.78 -21.03
N ILE A 38 -3.45 0.39 -20.99
CA ILE A 38 -4.13 1.67 -20.82
C ILE A 38 -4.45 2.24 -22.19
N GLU A 39 -5.73 2.55 -22.43
CA GLU A 39 -6.19 3.26 -23.60
C GLU A 39 -6.38 4.74 -23.26
N ILE A 40 -5.70 5.61 -24.00
CA ILE A 40 -5.82 7.07 -23.83
C ILE A 40 -7.07 7.51 -24.58
N LEU A 41 -8.07 7.97 -23.85
CA LEU A 41 -9.30 8.53 -24.39
C LEU A 41 -9.16 10.05 -24.51
N THR A 42 -9.46 10.59 -25.70
CA THR A 42 -9.54 12.05 -25.90
C THR A 42 -10.96 12.50 -25.58
N THR A 43 -11.13 13.29 -24.54
CA THR A 43 -12.41 13.89 -24.13
C THR A 43 -12.47 15.37 -24.48
N GLU A 44 -13.65 15.99 -24.40
CA GLU A 44 -13.81 17.44 -24.61
C GLU A 44 -13.04 18.30 -23.58
N ASN A 45 -12.64 17.71 -22.45
CA ASN A 45 -11.93 18.39 -21.34
C ASN A 45 -10.45 18.00 -21.24
N GLY A 46 -9.89 17.24 -22.19
CA GLY A 46 -8.51 16.78 -22.18
C GLY A 46 -8.36 15.29 -22.46
N TYR A 47 -7.41 14.66 -21.81
CA TYR A 47 -7.16 13.22 -21.94
C TYR A 47 -7.71 12.50 -20.70
N ASP A 48 -8.33 11.36 -20.95
CA ASP A 48 -8.77 10.41 -19.92
C ASP A 48 -8.10 9.07 -20.17
N TYR A 49 -8.02 8.22 -19.16
CA TYR A 49 -7.41 6.89 -19.24
C TYR A 49 -8.46 5.84 -18.94
N ALA A 50 -8.58 4.86 -19.81
CA ALA A 50 -9.37 3.67 -19.53
C ALA A 50 -8.47 2.44 -19.55
N GLU A 51 -8.61 1.57 -18.55
CA GLU A 51 -8.01 0.26 -18.61
C GLU A 51 -8.75 -0.58 -19.65
N ASN A 52 -7.98 -1.18 -20.56
CA ASN A 52 -8.55 -2.12 -21.51
C ASN A 52 -8.76 -3.48 -20.84
N THR A 53 -9.92 -3.66 -20.24
CA THR A 53 -10.28 -4.89 -19.53
C THR A 53 -10.66 -6.07 -20.45
N GLU A 54 -10.71 -5.87 -21.77
CA GLU A 54 -11.00 -6.93 -22.75
C GLU A 54 -9.77 -7.31 -23.58
N GLY A 55 -8.68 -6.53 -23.52
CA GLY A 55 -7.43 -6.76 -24.23
C GLY A 55 -6.43 -7.62 -23.48
N PRO A 56 -5.31 -8.01 -24.13
CA PRO A 56 -4.23 -8.70 -23.44
C PRO A 56 -3.57 -7.79 -22.39
N VAL A 57 -3.14 -8.38 -21.27
CA VAL A 57 -2.34 -7.68 -20.26
C VAL A 57 -0.87 -7.67 -20.67
N VAL A 58 -0.11 -6.74 -20.12
CA VAL A 58 1.34 -6.64 -20.32
C VAL A 58 2.03 -7.25 -19.10
N ALA A 59 2.87 -8.26 -19.32
CA ALA A 59 3.68 -8.89 -18.27
C ALA A 59 5.16 -8.63 -18.50
N TYR A 60 5.90 -8.36 -17.43
CA TYR A 60 7.34 -8.12 -17.47
C TYR A 60 8.08 -9.25 -16.78
N LEU A 61 8.95 -9.94 -17.53
CA LEU A 61 9.83 -10.98 -17.00
C LEU A 61 11.27 -10.52 -17.05
N PHE A 62 12.07 -11.06 -16.13
CA PHE A 62 13.49 -10.77 -16.02
C PHE A 62 14.30 -12.05 -15.87
N GLU A 63 15.49 -12.09 -16.45
CA GLU A 63 16.49 -13.11 -16.15
C GLU A 63 17.92 -12.53 -16.25
N PRO A 64 18.90 -13.07 -15.45
CA PRO A 64 20.29 -12.67 -15.58
C PRO A 64 20.82 -13.00 -16.98
N LYS A 65 21.52 -12.06 -17.62
CA LYS A 65 22.14 -12.27 -18.92
C LYS A 65 23.45 -13.06 -18.76
N GLN A 66 23.39 -14.36 -19.02
CA GLN A 66 24.55 -15.26 -18.94
C GLN A 66 25.09 -15.67 -20.32
N ASP A 67 24.24 -15.66 -21.34
CA ASP A 67 24.54 -16.11 -22.70
C ASP A 67 24.27 -14.99 -23.73
N SER A 68 24.28 -15.32 -25.01
CA SER A 68 23.84 -14.37 -26.05
C SER A 68 22.34 -14.07 -25.95
N GLU A 69 21.93 -12.89 -26.35
CA GLU A 69 20.52 -12.50 -26.35
C GLU A 69 19.66 -13.44 -27.19
N GLU A 70 20.20 -13.92 -28.33
CA GLU A 70 19.53 -14.87 -29.20
C GLU A 70 19.23 -16.20 -28.52
N GLU A 71 20.15 -16.72 -27.69
CA GLU A 71 19.96 -17.96 -26.92
C GLU A 71 18.90 -17.77 -25.80
N HIS A 72 18.92 -16.62 -25.14
CA HIS A 72 17.91 -16.28 -24.14
C HIS A 72 16.51 -16.15 -24.76
N VAL A 73 16.39 -15.42 -25.86
CA VAL A 73 15.11 -15.29 -26.59
C VAL A 73 14.60 -16.63 -27.10
N ALA A 74 15.47 -17.51 -27.58
CA ALA A 74 15.08 -18.85 -28.02
C ALA A 74 14.55 -19.71 -26.86
N ARG A 75 15.15 -19.61 -25.66
CA ARG A 75 14.67 -20.28 -24.46
C ARG A 75 13.30 -19.76 -24.03
N LEU A 76 13.13 -18.44 -24.03
CA LEU A 76 11.85 -17.82 -23.69
C LEU A 76 10.76 -18.23 -24.69
N GLN A 77 11.04 -18.21 -26.00
CA GLN A 77 10.09 -18.65 -27.03
C GLN A 77 9.70 -20.11 -26.84
N ALA A 78 10.65 -20.98 -26.54
CA ALA A 78 10.36 -22.40 -26.21
C ALA A 78 9.49 -22.51 -24.94
N TYR A 79 9.76 -21.69 -23.92
CA TYR A 79 8.98 -21.64 -22.69
C TYR A 79 7.55 -21.21 -22.93
N ILE A 80 7.31 -20.10 -23.66
CA ILE A 80 5.96 -19.59 -23.91
C ILE A 80 5.19 -20.34 -25.00
N SER A 81 5.83 -21.22 -25.77
CA SER A 81 5.17 -22.01 -26.84
C SER A 81 4.00 -22.86 -26.34
N ARG A 82 4.02 -23.24 -25.06
CA ARG A 82 2.96 -24.03 -24.39
C ARG A 82 1.61 -23.31 -24.35
N TRP A 83 1.59 -21.99 -24.44
CA TRP A 83 0.35 -21.20 -24.44
C TRP A 83 -0.26 -20.96 -25.82
N ASN A 84 0.20 -21.70 -26.86
CA ASN A 84 -0.39 -21.69 -28.21
C ASN A 84 -0.66 -20.29 -28.77
N GLY A 85 0.24 -19.35 -28.53
CA GLY A 85 0.14 -17.96 -29.03
C GLY A 85 -0.65 -17.00 -28.14
N GLN A 86 -1.20 -17.46 -27.01
CA GLN A 86 -1.87 -16.60 -26.00
C GLN A 86 -0.87 -15.75 -25.21
N VAL A 87 0.42 -16.10 -25.26
CA VAL A 87 1.54 -15.34 -24.70
C VAL A 87 2.49 -15.01 -25.82
N GLN A 88 2.81 -13.74 -26.02
CA GLN A 88 3.66 -13.26 -27.09
C GLN A 88 4.73 -12.30 -26.57
N VAL A 89 5.96 -12.41 -27.09
CA VAL A 89 7.03 -11.45 -26.80
C VAL A 89 6.78 -10.18 -27.62
N LYS A 90 6.64 -9.04 -26.93
CA LYS A 90 6.51 -7.71 -27.54
C LYS A 90 7.86 -7.05 -27.71
N GLU A 91 8.72 -7.15 -26.68
CA GLU A 91 9.99 -6.46 -26.63
C GLU A 91 11.00 -7.21 -25.76
N VAL A 92 12.29 -7.06 -26.08
CA VAL A 92 13.40 -7.58 -25.28
C VAL A 92 14.41 -6.46 -25.10
N GLU A 93 14.77 -6.17 -23.87
CA GLU A 93 15.69 -5.09 -23.52
C GLU A 93 16.83 -5.63 -22.64
N GLN A 94 18.02 -5.10 -22.82
CA GLN A 94 19.10 -5.32 -21.87
C GLN A 94 19.04 -4.22 -20.80
N VAL A 95 18.92 -4.63 -19.54
CA VAL A 95 18.87 -3.72 -18.40
C VAL A 95 20.00 -4.05 -17.43
N ALA A 96 20.57 -3.06 -16.78
CA ALA A 96 21.49 -3.31 -15.68
C ALA A 96 20.72 -3.98 -14.53
N GLU A 97 21.39 -4.84 -13.75
CA GLU A 97 20.80 -5.45 -12.54
C GLU A 97 20.28 -4.37 -11.58
N GLU A 98 20.99 -3.25 -11.53
CA GLU A 98 20.59 -2.03 -10.84
C GLU A 98 19.96 -1.05 -11.81
N ASN A 99 18.88 -1.43 -12.51
CA ASN A 99 18.08 -0.43 -13.20
C ASN A 99 17.27 0.35 -12.15
N GLU A 100 17.94 1.32 -11.55
CA GLU A 100 17.38 2.20 -10.54
C GLU A 100 16.54 3.35 -11.14
N SER A 101 16.29 3.34 -12.46
CA SER A 101 15.54 4.42 -13.12
C SER A 101 14.13 4.61 -12.54
N TRP A 102 13.52 3.56 -11.98
CA TRP A 102 12.27 3.66 -11.25
C TRP A 102 12.39 4.52 -9.98
N LYS A 103 13.59 4.65 -9.39
CA LYS A 103 13.84 5.53 -8.25
C LYS A 103 13.64 7.00 -8.61
N ASP A 104 13.87 7.36 -9.88
CA ASP A 104 13.68 8.74 -10.36
C ASP A 104 12.19 9.14 -10.39
N GLU A 105 11.27 8.20 -10.36
CA GLU A 105 9.82 8.43 -10.27
C GLU A 105 9.39 8.80 -8.85
N PHE A 106 10.20 8.42 -7.85
CA PHE A 106 9.92 8.68 -6.44
C PHE A 106 10.81 9.81 -5.92
N ARG A 107 10.18 10.91 -5.53
CA ARG A 107 10.84 12.10 -5.00
C ARG A 107 10.31 12.41 -3.62
N GLU A 108 10.95 13.35 -2.96
CA GLU A 108 10.46 13.89 -1.71
C GLU A 108 9.15 14.64 -1.90
N VAL A 109 8.22 14.48 -0.98
CA VAL A 109 6.95 15.21 -0.94
C VAL A 109 6.74 15.85 0.43
N ARG A 110 6.31 17.11 0.43
CA ARG A 110 6.02 17.83 1.66
C ARG A 110 4.57 17.66 2.07
N VAL A 111 4.36 17.16 3.28
CA VAL A 111 3.04 16.96 3.88
C VAL A 111 2.97 17.72 5.21
N GLY A 112 2.39 18.90 5.20
CA GLY A 112 2.38 19.78 6.37
C GLY A 112 3.79 20.21 6.79
N ASN A 113 4.19 19.86 8.01
CA ASN A 113 5.52 20.16 8.58
C ASN A 113 6.54 19.03 8.35
N TRP A 114 6.12 17.92 7.72
CA TRP A 114 6.95 16.77 7.43
C TRP A 114 7.30 16.70 5.96
N TRP A 115 8.46 16.13 5.70
CA TRP A 115 8.82 15.60 4.40
C TRP A 115 8.70 14.07 4.43
N VAL A 116 8.10 13.50 3.42
CA VAL A 116 8.16 12.06 3.14
C VAL A 116 9.12 11.87 1.97
N ALA A 117 10.14 11.07 2.15
CA ALA A 117 11.21 10.94 1.16
C ALA A 117 11.76 9.52 1.12
N PRO A 118 12.12 9.01 -0.07
CA PRO A 118 12.89 7.77 -0.17
C PRO A 118 14.29 7.92 0.42
N SER A 119 14.88 6.82 0.88
CA SER A 119 16.20 6.81 1.54
C SER A 119 17.36 7.29 0.63
N TRP A 120 17.17 7.25 -0.68
CA TRP A 120 18.14 7.73 -1.68
C TRP A 120 17.98 9.21 -2.05
N THR A 121 17.06 9.93 -1.43
CA THR A 121 16.89 11.38 -1.67
C THR A 121 18.17 12.14 -1.29
N ASP A 122 18.61 13.06 -2.16
CA ASP A 122 19.76 13.92 -1.85
C ASP A 122 19.50 14.73 -0.57
N PRO A 123 20.30 14.55 0.49
CA PRO A 123 20.13 15.29 1.74
C PRO A 123 20.14 16.82 1.58
N GLN A 124 20.70 17.35 0.49
CA GLN A 124 20.70 18.79 0.22
C GLN A 124 19.29 19.31 -0.08
N LEU A 125 18.43 18.49 -0.66
CA LEU A 125 17.02 18.85 -0.93
C LEU A 125 16.20 18.96 0.36
N LEU A 126 16.67 18.32 1.43
CA LEU A 126 16.02 18.27 2.74
C LEU A 126 16.77 19.08 3.82
N ALA A 127 17.73 19.92 3.42
CA ALA A 127 18.58 20.65 4.35
C ALA A 127 17.81 21.58 5.31
N ASP A 128 16.67 22.09 4.89
CA ASP A 128 15.78 22.93 5.69
C ASP A 128 14.60 22.14 6.32
N ALA A 129 14.59 20.81 6.18
CA ALA A 129 13.54 19.97 6.74
C ALA A 129 13.73 19.78 8.23
N GLU A 130 12.73 20.17 9.03
CA GLU A 130 12.71 19.91 10.47
C GLU A 130 12.41 18.46 10.78
N HIS A 131 11.52 17.86 9.98
CA HIS A 131 11.08 16.48 10.13
C HIS A 131 11.07 15.76 8.77
N VAL A 132 11.70 14.57 8.73
CA VAL A 132 11.68 13.69 7.56
C VAL A 132 11.21 12.31 7.97
N LEU A 133 10.27 11.75 7.22
CA LEU A 133 9.86 10.37 7.30
C LEU A 133 10.40 9.63 6.07
N TRP A 134 11.31 8.71 6.29
CA TRP A 134 11.96 7.94 5.23
C TRP A 134 11.08 6.76 4.85
N ILE A 135 10.59 6.73 3.62
CA ILE A 135 9.73 5.68 3.09
C ILE A 135 10.24 5.26 1.72
N ASP A 136 10.82 4.09 1.67
CA ASP A 136 11.19 3.48 0.40
C ASP A 136 9.95 2.83 -0.21
N PRO A 137 9.64 3.12 -1.48
CA PRO A 137 8.59 2.41 -2.20
C PRO A 137 9.02 0.94 -2.41
N GLY A 138 8.05 0.05 -2.34
CA GLY A 138 8.22 -1.38 -2.54
C GLY A 138 6.97 -1.98 -3.19
N ALA A 139 6.81 -3.28 -3.06
CA ALA A 139 5.62 -3.99 -3.55
C ALA A 139 4.34 -3.68 -2.74
N ALA A 140 4.47 -2.96 -1.62
CA ALA A 140 3.35 -2.55 -0.79
C ALA A 140 2.91 -1.11 -1.10
N PHE A 141 1.60 -0.85 -1.01
CA PHE A 141 1.01 0.49 -1.19
C PHE A 141 1.44 1.44 -0.05
N GLY A 142 1.39 2.75 -0.30
CA GLY A 142 1.59 3.77 0.73
C GLY A 142 2.94 4.49 0.68
N THR A 143 3.32 5.02 -0.48
CA THR A 143 4.57 5.78 -0.69
C THR A 143 4.50 7.24 -0.25
N GLY A 144 3.33 7.71 0.21
CA GLY A 144 3.12 9.11 0.62
C GLY A 144 2.67 10.06 -0.49
N TYR A 145 2.61 9.61 -1.75
CA TYR A 145 2.18 10.46 -2.88
C TYR A 145 0.66 10.55 -2.99
N HIS A 146 -0.06 9.52 -2.60
CA HIS A 146 -1.51 9.49 -2.73
C HIS A 146 -2.17 10.46 -1.73
N GLY A 147 -3.18 11.19 -2.19
CA GLY A 147 -3.89 12.19 -1.39
C GLY A 147 -4.46 11.63 -0.08
N THR A 148 -4.99 10.39 -0.10
CA THR A 148 -5.50 9.73 1.11
C THR A 148 -4.45 9.60 2.20
N THR A 149 -3.24 9.19 1.83
CA THR A 149 -2.12 9.06 2.77
C THR A 149 -1.70 10.43 3.33
N GLN A 150 -1.63 11.46 2.46
CA GLN A 150 -1.29 12.81 2.88
C GLN A 150 -2.34 13.39 3.82
N ASP A 151 -3.62 13.19 3.55
CA ASP A 151 -4.71 13.66 4.41
C ASP A 151 -4.67 13.03 5.80
N ILE A 152 -4.37 11.70 5.89
CA ILE A 152 -4.19 11.03 7.18
C ILE A 152 -2.98 11.61 7.92
N LEU A 153 -1.84 11.76 7.24
CA LEU A 153 -0.63 12.34 7.85
C LEU A 153 -0.87 13.77 8.37
N LEU A 154 -1.66 14.59 7.66
CA LEU A 154 -2.03 15.93 8.11
C LEU A 154 -2.91 15.88 9.37
N LEU A 155 -3.87 14.94 9.44
CA LEU A 155 -4.69 14.74 10.65
C LEU A 155 -3.84 14.27 11.82
N LEU A 156 -2.93 13.32 11.60
CA LEU A 156 -2.03 12.81 12.64
C LEU A 156 -1.09 13.90 13.20
N GLN A 157 -0.67 14.87 12.37
CA GLN A 157 0.14 16.02 12.83
C GLN A 157 -0.62 16.95 13.79
N GLU A 158 -1.94 16.96 13.72
CA GLU A 158 -2.80 17.77 14.60
C GLU A 158 -3.17 17.04 15.90
N MET A 159 -2.80 15.74 16.04
CA MET A 159 -3.17 14.89 17.16
C MET A 159 -2.00 14.71 18.15
N ASP A 160 -2.31 14.61 19.44
CA ASP A 160 -1.36 14.12 20.44
C ASP A 160 -1.42 12.59 20.47
N LEU A 161 -0.37 11.95 19.98
CA LEU A 161 -0.23 10.49 19.93
C LEU A 161 0.50 9.92 21.15
N THR A 162 0.99 10.76 22.06
CA THR A 162 1.82 10.35 23.18
C THR A 162 1.16 9.26 24.02
N GLY A 163 1.78 8.08 24.06
CA GLY A 163 1.33 6.92 24.83
C GLY A 163 0.04 6.26 24.32
N LYS A 164 -0.53 6.68 23.18
CA LYS A 164 -1.72 6.05 22.59
C LYS A 164 -1.38 4.71 21.96
N VAL A 165 -2.25 3.73 22.18
CA VAL A 165 -2.25 2.47 21.44
C VAL A 165 -2.84 2.75 20.05
N VAL A 166 -2.01 2.60 19.01
CA VAL A 166 -2.42 2.82 17.60
C VAL A 166 -2.49 1.47 16.90
N PHE A 167 -3.53 1.30 16.10
CA PHE A 167 -3.76 0.11 15.27
C PHE A 167 -4.04 0.53 13.83
N ASP A 168 -3.20 0.06 12.89
CA ASP A 168 -3.19 0.39 11.46
C ASP A 168 -3.67 -0.82 10.65
N ILE A 169 -4.81 -0.70 9.99
CA ILE A 169 -5.44 -1.76 9.20
C ILE A 169 -5.15 -1.49 7.71
N GLY A 170 -4.47 -2.44 7.04
CA GLY A 170 -3.96 -2.25 5.69
C GLY A 170 -2.71 -1.36 5.69
N THR A 171 -1.71 -1.74 6.48
CA THR A 171 -0.54 -0.88 6.76
C THR A 171 0.35 -0.62 5.53
N GLY A 172 0.36 -1.52 4.55
CA GLY A 172 1.17 -1.39 3.33
C GLY A 172 2.66 -1.18 3.63
N SER A 173 3.20 -0.06 3.19
CA SER A 173 4.60 0.35 3.44
C SER A 173 4.92 0.65 4.91
N GLY A 174 3.90 0.71 5.77
CA GLY A 174 4.02 1.09 7.16
C GLY A 174 4.03 2.61 7.41
N ILE A 175 3.82 3.44 6.42
CA ILE A 175 3.97 4.90 6.53
C ILE A 175 3.19 5.50 7.69
N LEU A 176 1.94 5.08 7.91
CA LEU A 176 1.07 5.59 8.97
C LEU A 176 1.51 5.06 10.35
N SER A 177 1.85 3.78 10.40
CA SER A 177 2.39 3.13 11.60
C SER A 177 3.70 3.76 12.06
N LEU A 178 4.65 3.97 11.13
CA LEU A 178 5.96 4.57 11.40
C LEU A 178 5.85 6.04 11.80
N PHE A 179 4.97 6.79 11.13
CA PHE A 179 4.67 8.16 11.54
C PHE A 179 4.14 8.20 12.96
N SER A 180 3.20 7.32 13.30
CA SER A 180 2.62 7.25 14.64
C SER A 180 3.68 6.89 15.71
N ALA A 181 4.54 5.91 15.41
CA ALA A 181 5.63 5.52 16.31
C ALA A 181 6.61 6.68 16.56
N ARG A 182 7.00 7.43 15.51
CA ARG A 182 7.88 8.60 15.63
C ARG A 182 7.26 9.77 16.41
N ASN A 183 5.94 9.85 16.45
CA ASN A 183 5.20 10.91 17.13
C ASN A 183 4.69 10.49 18.51
N GLY A 184 5.32 9.48 19.14
CA GLY A 184 5.14 9.14 20.54
C GLY A 184 4.03 8.14 20.83
N ALA A 185 3.46 7.48 19.83
CA ALA A 185 2.54 6.37 20.06
C ALA A 185 3.22 5.29 20.91
N GLN A 186 2.44 4.53 21.68
CA GLN A 186 2.94 3.40 22.46
C GLN A 186 3.50 2.33 21.51
N HIS A 187 4.71 1.85 21.80
CA HIS A 187 5.28 0.72 21.08
C HIS A 187 4.78 -0.62 21.65
N PRO A 188 4.54 -1.62 20.81
CA PRO A 188 4.52 -1.48 19.36
C PRO A 188 3.26 -0.73 18.86
N VAL A 189 3.38 0.03 17.79
CA VAL A 189 2.24 0.34 16.93
C VAL A 189 1.83 -0.97 16.27
N TRP A 190 0.55 -1.29 16.33
CA TRP A 190 0.03 -2.53 15.77
C TRP A 190 -0.39 -2.31 14.32
N ALA A 191 -0.01 -3.24 13.46
CA ALA A 191 -0.29 -3.19 12.04
C ALA A 191 -0.78 -4.54 11.55
N VAL A 192 -1.70 -4.55 10.58
CA VAL A 192 -2.14 -5.77 9.89
C VAL A 192 -2.23 -5.51 8.40
N ASP A 193 -1.83 -6.51 7.61
CA ASP A 193 -1.95 -6.48 6.15
C ASP A 193 -2.15 -7.87 5.59
N ILE A 194 -2.88 -7.99 4.49
CA ILE A 194 -3.03 -9.25 3.76
C ILE A 194 -1.81 -9.58 2.90
N ASN A 195 -1.03 -8.55 2.52
CA ASN A 195 0.15 -8.71 1.69
C ASN A 195 1.35 -9.13 2.57
N PRO A 196 1.95 -10.31 2.37
CA PRO A 196 3.10 -10.77 3.15
C PRO A 196 4.34 -9.88 3.01
N GLU A 197 4.48 -9.14 1.90
CA GLU A 197 5.60 -8.23 1.68
C GLU A 197 5.56 -7.00 2.60
N SER A 198 4.39 -6.68 3.18
CA SER A 198 4.25 -5.54 4.08
C SER A 198 5.12 -5.66 5.33
N GLU A 199 5.30 -6.87 5.89
CA GLU A 199 6.16 -7.07 7.07
C GLU A 199 7.62 -6.67 6.76
N TYR A 200 8.16 -7.15 5.64
CA TYR A 200 9.52 -6.81 5.21
C TYR A 200 9.65 -5.30 4.93
N GLN A 201 8.68 -4.73 4.21
CA GLN A 201 8.70 -3.31 3.85
C GLN A 201 8.65 -2.39 5.08
N VAL A 202 7.80 -2.72 6.06
CA VAL A 202 7.73 -2.00 7.34
C VAL A 202 9.06 -2.07 8.10
N GLN A 203 9.71 -3.23 8.13
CA GLN A 203 11.03 -3.39 8.78
C GLN A 203 12.11 -2.54 8.11
N VAL A 204 12.16 -2.53 6.78
CA VAL A 204 13.11 -1.68 6.02
C VAL A 204 12.86 -0.20 6.33
N ASN A 205 11.61 0.25 6.24
CA ASN A 205 11.26 1.64 6.49
C ASN A 205 11.43 2.03 7.97
N ALA A 206 11.22 1.12 8.92
CA ALA A 206 11.53 1.36 10.33
C ALA A 206 13.02 1.59 10.56
N ALA A 207 13.89 0.78 9.93
CA ALA A 207 15.33 0.94 9.99
C ALA A 207 15.79 2.27 9.37
N ASN A 208 15.23 2.67 8.21
CA ASN A 208 15.51 3.96 7.58
C ASN A 208 15.15 5.15 8.48
N ASN A 209 14.18 4.98 9.37
CA ASN A 209 13.74 5.98 10.34
C ASN A 209 14.41 5.87 11.71
N GLU A 210 15.40 5.01 11.87
CA GLU A 210 16.12 4.77 13.14
C GLU A 210 15.18 4.36 14.28
N LEU A 211 14.07 3.70 13.95
CA LEU A 211 13.13 3.19 14.95
C LEU A 211 13.61 1.84 15.51
N PRO A 212 13.32 1.53 16.78
CA PRO A 212 13.63 0.21 17.34
C PRO A 212 12.84 -0.89 16.62
N GLU A 213 13.38 -2.13 16.63
CA GLU A 213 12.76 -3.30 15.96
C GLU A 213 11.32 -3.57 16.42
N ASP A 214 11.00 -3.23 17.67
CA ASP A 214 9.68 -3.39 18.26
C ASP A 214 8.77 -2.16 18.12
N ALA A 215 9.17 -1.15 17.33
CA ALA A 215 8.36 0.05 17.14
C ALA A 215 7.03 -0.24 16.46
N VAL A 216 7.02 -1.16 15.50
CA VAL A 216 5.82 -1.59 14.77
C VAL A 216 5.76 -3.11 14.78
N ARG A 217 4.61 -3.67 15.11
CA ARG A 217 4.34 -5.10 15.02
C ARG A 217 3.35 -5.36 13.89
N VAL A 218 3.81 -6.00 12.84
CA VAL A 218 3.00 -6.40 11.70
C VAL A 218 2.45 -7.81 11.91
N VAL A 219 1.17 -8.00 11.64
CA VAL A 219 0.49 -9.30 11.58
C VAL A 219 0.03 -9.50 10.14
N ILE A 220 0.45 -10.58 9.50
CA ILE A 220 0.06 -10.88 8.12
C ILE A 220 -1.18 -11.74 8.11
N GLY A 221 -2.19 -11.30 7.36
CA GLY A 221 -3.45 -12.01 7.14
C GLY A 221 -4.66 -11.09 7.09
N ASP A 222 -5.82 -11.69 6.84
CA ASP A 222 -7.11 -10.97 6.89
C ASP A 222 -7.47 -10.65 8.34
N ALA A 223 -7.60 -9.37 8.65
CA ALA A 223 -7.93 -8.89 10.00
C ALA A 223 -9.30 -9.41 10.51
N SER A 224 -10.19 -9.84 9.61
CA SER A 224 -11.48 -10.45 9.96
C SER A 224 -11.37 -11.91 10.38
N ASP A 225 -10.26 -12.59 10.06
CA ASP A 225 -10.02 -13.97 10.46
C ASP A 225 -9.75 -14.07 11.97
N ALA A 226 -10.42 -15.00 12.65
CA ALA A 226 -10.32 -15.15 14.10
C ALA A 226 -8.89 -15.45 14.59
N GLU A 227 -8.09 -16.19 13.83
CA GLU A 227 -6.71 -16.51 14.19
C GLU A 227 -5.78 -15.28 14.04
N VAL A 228 -6.03 -14.43 13.05
CA VAL A 228 -5.34 -13.15 12.84
C VAL A 228 -5.80 -12.16 13.90
N ALA A 229 -7.11 -11.98 14.08
CA ALA A 229 -7.71 -11.10 15.07
C ALA A 229 -7.24 -11.38 16.51
N ALA A 230 -6.97 -12.64 16.86
CA ALA A 230 -6.45 -13.02 18.17
C ALA A 230 -5.02 -12.51 18.45
N GLN A 231 -4.27 -12.13 17.41
CA GLN A 231 -2.91 -11.60 17.51
C GLN A 231 -2.87 -10.07 17.58
N LEU A 232 -4.00 -9.41 17.26
CA LEU A 232 -4.12 -7.95 17.24
C LEU A 232 -4.34 -7.37 18.65
N PRO A 233 -4.15 -6.04 18.83
CA PRO A 233 -4.30 -5.43 20.16
C PRO A 233 -5.73 -5.60 20.65
N PRO A 234 -5.93 -5.90 21.95
CA PRO A 234 -7.25 -6.06 22.49
C PRO A 234 -8.06 -4.75 22.50
N GLN A 235 -7.36 -3.61 22.54
CA GLN A 235 -7.95 -2.29 22.51
C GLN A 235 -6.98 -1.28 21.92
N ALA A 236 -7.49 -0.28 21.18
CA ALA A 236 -6.73 0.81 20.57
C ALA A 236 -7.40 2.16 20.86
N ASP A 237 -6.58 3.17 21.11
CA ASP A 237 -7.02 4.56 21.27
C ASP A 237 -7.24 5.25 19.92
N LEU A 238 -6.51 4.80 18.91
CA LEU A 238 -6.61 5.28 17.52
C LEU A 238 -6.52 4.09 16.57
N ILE A 239 -7.49 3.99 15.66
CA ILE A 239 -7.45 3.03 14.56
C ILE A 239 -7.33 3.80 13.26
N LEU A 240 -6.39 3.37 12.40
CA LEU A 240 -6.16 3.93 11.07
C LEU A 240 -6.63 2.90 10.05
N VAL A 241 -7.36 3.35 9.03
CA VAL A 241 -7.87 2.48 7.96
C VAL A 241 -7.77 3.25 6.64
N ASN A 242 -6.86 2.84 5.78
CA ASN A 242 -6.65 3.44 4.45
C ASN A 242 -6.77 2.36 3.37
N ILE A 243 -7.96 1.80 3.25
CA ILE A 243 -8.33 0.76 2.28
C ILE A 243 -9.58 1.21 1.49
N GLY A 244 -10.15 0.37 0.64
CA GLY A 244 -11.35 0.75 -0.12
C GLY A 244 -12.56 1.06 0.76
N GLY A 245 -13.50 1.85 0.24
CA GLY A 245 -14.69 2.28 1.00
C GLY A 245 -15.59 1.11 1.47
N ASP A 246 -15.79 0.11 0.64
CA ASP A 246 -16.59 -1.07 0.98
C ASP A 246 -15.85 -1.97 1.99
N GLU A 247 -14.53 -2.08 1.87
CA GLU A 247 -13.65 -2.77 2.80
C GLU A 247 -13.65 -2.07 4.17
N ASN A 248 -13.69 -0.73 4.22
CA ASN A 248 -13.86 0.02 5.47
C ASN A 248 -15.09 -0.43 6.24
N VAL A 249 -16.23 -0.58 5.54
CA VAL A 249 -17.48 -1.04 6.18
C VAL A 249 -17.37 -2.50 6.63
N SER A 250 -16.67 -3.35 5.89
CA SER A 250 -16.46 -4.76 6.28
C SER A 250 -15.62 -4.89 7.56
N MET A 251 -14.72 -3.94 7.83
CA MET A 251 -13.90 -3.90 9.06
C MET A 251 -14.66 -3.37 10.28
N LEU A 252 -15.84 -2.80 10.11
CA LEU A 252 -16.59 -2.18 11.21
C LEU A 252 -16.82 -3.10 12.44
N PRO A 253 -17.11 -4.41 12.31
CA PRO A 253 -17.23 -5.30 13.46
C PRO A 253 -15.93 -5.39 14.27
N LEU A 254 -14.79 -5.54 13.63
CA LEU A 254 -13.47 -5.57 14.27
C LEU A 254 -13.14 -4.22 14.93
N ILE A 255 -13.37 -3.13 14.21
CA ILE A 255 -13.14 -1.76 14.71
C ILE A 255 -13.95 -1.53 16.00
N ARG A 256 -15.24 -1.88 16.02
CA ARG A 256 -16.08 -1.73 17.20
C ARG A 256 -15.63 -2.57 18.39
N GLU A 257 -15.09 -3.75 18.13
CA GLU A 257 -14.56 -4.62 19.19
C GLU A 257 -13.27 -4.05 19.80
N ARG A 258 -12.43 -3.41 18.98
CA ARG A 258 -11.07 -3.01 19.35
C ARG A 258 -10.94 -1.53 19.73
N ILE A 259 -11.88 -0.68 19.37
CA ILE A 259 -11.78 0.75 19.69
C ILE A 259 -12.07 1.03 21.16
N ALA A 260 -11.23 1.82 21.82
CA ALA A 260 -11.45 2.27 23.18
C ALA A 260 -12.69 3.17 23.31
N ALA A 261 -13.24 3.27 24.52
CA ALA A 261 -14.29 4.26 24.80
C ALA A 261 -13.70 5.67 24.61
N GLY A 262 -14.34 6.48 23.75
CA GLY A 262 -13.82 7.79 23.36
C GLY A 262 -12.60 7.75 22.43
N GLY A 263 -12.18 6.56 21.97
CA GLY A 263 -11.14 6.40 20.97
C GLY A 263 -11.54 6.98 19.62
N GLN A 264 -10.58 7.18 18.74
CA GLN A 264 -10.76 7.81 17.44
C GLN A 264 -10.40 6.85 16.32
N ILE A 265 -11.04 7.04 15.16
CA ILE A 265 -10.69 6.34 13.94
C ILE A 265 -10.43 7.37 12.82
N ILE A 266 -9.48 7.08 11.95
CA ILE A 266 -9.31 7.77 10.69
C ILE A 266 -9.61 6.76 9.59
N LEU A 267 -10.62 7.07 8.79
CA LEU A 267 -11.03 6.28 7.62
C LEU A 267 -10.62 7.02 6.37
N SER A 268 -10.02 6.34 5.42
CA SER A 268 -9.67 6.88 4.11
C SER A 268 -9.81 5.80 3.02
N GLY A 269 -9.45 6.13 1.76
CA GLY A 269 -9.78 5.27 0.63
C GLY A 269 -11.27 5.28 0.27
N ILE A 270 -12.00 6.25 0.79
CA ILE A 270 -13.42 6.47 0.48
C ILE A 270 -13.48 7.39 -0.74
N VAL A 271 -14.36 7.09 -1.69
CA VAL A 271 -14.61 7.97 -2.84
C VAL A 271 -15.91 8.73 -2.66
N ASP A 272 -16.00 9.93 -3.26
CA ASP A 272 -17.14 10.85 -3.08
C ASP A 272 -18.49 10.17 -3.28
N TRP A 273 -18.63 9.25 -4.24
CA TRP A 273 -19.93 8.61 -4.55
C TRP A 273 -20.38 7.54 -3.56
N ASN A 274 -19.48 6.94 -2.76
CA ASN A 274 -19.86 5.98 -1.70
C ASN A 274 -19.75 6.57 -0.28
N ARG A 275 -19.27 7.80 -0.14
CA ARG A 275 -19.03 8.50 1.11
C ARG A 275 -20.22 8.47 2.06
N GLU A 276 -21.39 8.83 1.56
CA GLU A 276 -22.62 8.90 2.41
C GLU A 276 -22.95 7.54 3.02
N ALA A 277 -22.86 6.47 2.23
CA ALA A 277 -23.14 5.12 2.69
C ALA A 277 -22.13 4.65 3.75
N VAL A 278 -20.84 4.91 3.53
CA VAL A 278 -19.78 4.55 4.49
C VAL A 278 -19.97 5.32 5.80
N LEU A 279 -20.15 6.65 5.74
CA LEU A 279 -20.34 7.45 6.95
C LEU A 279 -21.60 7.05 7.72
N ALA A 280 -22.73 6.80 7.04
CA ALA A 280 -23.96 6.36 7.69
C ALA A 280 -23.76 5.05 8.47
N ALA A 281 -23.02 4.08 7.90
CA ALA A 281 -22.72 2.82 8.58
C ALA A 281 -21.93 3.02 9.89
N PHE A 282 -20.94 3.92 9.87
CA PHE A 282 -20.15 4.23 11.05
C PHE A 282 -20.93 5.08 12.08
N GLU A 283 -21.76 6.03 11.63
CA GLU A 283 -22.63 6.82 12.52
C GLU A 283 -23.67 5.93 13.22
N GLU A 284 -24.30 4.99 12.51
CA GLU A 284 -25.20 3.98 13.08
C GLU A 284 -24.50 3.08 14.11
N ALA A 285 -23.20 2.85 13.90
CA ALA A 285 -22.37 2.07 14.82
C ALA A 285 -21.92 2.86 16.06
N GLY A 286 -22.24 4.15 16.18
CA GLY A 286 -21.95 4.99 17.33
C GLY A 286 -20.69 5.83 17.20
N PHE A 287 -20.22 6.05 15.97
CA PHE A 287 -19.14 6.99 15.71
C PHE A 287 -19.69 8.37 15.34
N GLN A 288 -19.03 9.41 15.77
CA GLN A 288 -19.36 10.79 15.43
C GLN A 288 -18.24 11.40 14.60
N LYS A 289 -18.57 11.97 13.47
CA LYS A 289 -17.62 12.69 12.63
C LYS A 289 -17.10 13.94 13.34
N GLU A 290 -15.77 14.11 13.41
CA GLU A 290 -15.09 15.28 13.94
C GLU A 290 -14.55 16.17 12.81
N THR A 291 -13.86 15.58 11.83
CA THR A 291 -13.21 16.30 10.73
C THR A 291 -13.28 15.50 9.45
N GLU A 292 -13.26 16.19 8.32
CA GLU A 292 -13.27 15.61 6.99
C GLU A 292 -12.31 16.38 6.10
N ARG A 293 -11.52 15.65 5.27
CA ARG A 293 -10.62 16.18 4.25
C ARG A 293 -10.95 15.58 2.90
N HIS A 294 -10.65 16.32 1.85
CA HIS A 294 -10.83 15.90 0.47
C HIS A 294 -9.55 16.09 -0.32
N SER A 295 -9.17 15.08 -1.07
CA SER A 295 -8.09 15.11 -2.04
C SER A 295 -8.59 14.50 -3.34
N GLU A 296 -8.90 15.34 -4.32
CA GLU A 296 -9.58 14.97 -5.56
C GLU A 296 -10.92 14.26 -5.25
N GLU A 297 -11.13 13.05 -5.78
CA GLU A 297 -12.32 12.23 -5.50
C GLU A 297 -12.29 11.49 -4.16
N TRP A 298 -11.17 11.59 -3.42
CA TRP A 298 -10.97 10.83 -2.19
C TRP A 298 -11.37 11.61 -0.95
N VAL A 299 -11.94 10.90 0.00
CA VAL A 299 -12.41 11.44 1.28
C VAL A 299 -11.70 10.75 2.44
N THR A 300 -11.21 11.55 3.37
CA THR A 300 -10.59 11.09 4.62
C THR A 300 -11.37 11.69 5.78
N VAL A 301 -11.78 10.85 6.74
CA VAL A 301 -12.65 11.26 7.84
C VAL A 301 -12.07 10.83 9.18
N LEU A 302 -11.96 11.79 10.09
CA LEU A 302 -11.70 11.54 11.52
C LEU A 302 -13.04 11.40 12.23
N MET A 303 -13.24 10.27 12.91
CA MET A 303 -14.43 10.02 13.70
C MET A 303 -14.08 9.60 15.13
N LYS A 304 -14.96 9.87 16.07
CA LYS A 304 -14.83 9.52 17.48
C LYS A 304 -15.85 8.48 17.90
N ASN A 305 -15.41 7.46 18.60
CA ASN A 305 -16.30 6.50 19.25
C ASN A 305 -17.07 7.18 20.41
N THR A 306 -18.37 7.38 20.24
CA THR A 306 -19.27 7.93 21.25
C THR A 306 -20.16 6.88 21.88
N ALA A 307 -20.03 5.60 21.44
CA ALA A 307 -20.79 4.51 22.02
C ALA A 307 -20.45 4.35 23.49
N VAL A 308 -21.45 4.41 24.35
CA VAL A 308 -21.30 4.11 25.78
C VAL A 308 -21.17 2.60 25.87
N ASN A 309 -19.97 2.11 26.23
CA ASN A 309 -19.77 0.69 26.50
C ASN A 309 -20.60 0.31 27.74
N HIS A 310 -21.79 -0.19 27.54
CA HIS A 310 -22.50 -0.93 28.57
C HIS A 310 -21.82 -2.29 28.73
N PHE A 311 -20.71 -2.33 29.46
CA PHE A 311 -20.26 -3.59 30.05
C PHE A 311 -21.39 -4.06 30.97
N VAL A 312 -22.22 -4.96 30.48
CA VAL A 312 -23.07 -5.77 31.37
C VAL A 312 -22.08 -6.65 32.14
N THR A 313 -21.72 -6.20 33.36
CA THR A 313 -21.07 -7.05 34.36
C THR A 313 -22.11 -8.09 34.72
N THR A 314 -22.11 -9.23 34.06
CA THR A 314 -22.85 -10.41 34.55
C THR A 314 -22.05 -10.91 35.75
N VAL A 315 -22.58 -10.65 36.93
CA VAL A 315 -22.18 -11.20 38.22
C VAL A 315 -22.58 -12.67 38.29
#